data_b74ade24461e84ee147ab8aeeee75f6c
#
_entry.id   b74ade24461e84ee147ab8aeeee75f6c
#
_cell.length_a   1.000
_cell.length_b   1.000
_cell.length_c   1.000
_cell.angle_alpha   90.00
_cell.angle_beta   90.00
_cell.angle_gamma   90.00
#
_symmetry.space_group_name_H-M   'P 1'
#
loop_
_entity.id
_entity.type
_entity.pdbx_description
1 polymer ?
#
loop_
_entity_poly.entity_id
_entity_poly.type
_entity_poly.pdbx_seq_one_letter_code
_entity_poly.pdbx_strand_id
1 'polypeptide(L)'
;MAIINPYINFNGNTEEAFNFYKSVFGGEFEKIVRFKDLESSEFPVPEKEANKIMHIALPIGNNTLIANDVPESMGPVNENENRSKISVSTESRAEADKIFTGLTVGGTIE
;
A
#
# COMPACT_ATOMS: atom_id res chain seq x y z
N MET A 1 -16.21 -0.19 -13.56
CA MET A 1 -16.02 -1.45 -12.81
C MET A 1 -14.94 -1.28 -11.74
N ALA A 2 -15.14 -1.88 -10.59
CA ALA A 2 -14.16 -1.79 -9.52
C ALA A 2 -12.92 -2.64 -9.83
N ILE A 3 -11.77 -2.15 -9.41
CA ILE A 3 -10.50 -2.87 -9.53
C ILE A 3 -10.03 -3.22 -8.12
N ILE A 4 -9.69 -4.48 -7.91
CA ILE A 4 -9.24 -4.97 -6.61
C ILE A 4 -7.79 -5.40 -6.72
N ASN A 5 -6.95 -4.88 -5.83
CA ASN A 5 -5.54 -5.21 -5.77
C ASN A 5 -5.14 -5.56 -4.34
N PRO A 6 -4.22 -6.51 -4.15
CA PRO A 6 -3.68 -6.77 -2.83
C PRO A 6 -2.83 -5.58 -2.36
N TYR A 7 -2.89 -5.31 -1.06
CA TYR A 7 -2.15 -4.22 -0.44
C TYR A 7 -1.50 -4.76 0.84
N ILE A 8 -0.18 -4.69 0.90
CA ILE A 8 0.58 -5.27 2.01
C ILE A 8 1.30 -4.19 2.79
N ASN A 9 1.26 -4.26 4.11
CA ASN A 9 1.99 -3.36 5.00
C ASN A 9 3.27 -4.05 5.49
N PHE A 10 4.37 -3.31 5.52
CA PHE A 10 5.67 -3.79 6.00
C PHE A 10 6.22 -2.85 7.08
N ASN A 11 7.17 -3.34 7.84
CA ASN A 11 7.82 -2.58 8.91
C ASN A 11 9.20 -2.04 8.48
N GLY A 12 9.30 -1.52 7.27
CA GLY A 12 10.53 -0.91 6.78
C GLY A 12 11.26 -1.70 5.70
N ASN A 13 10.78 -2.88 5.36
CA ASN A 13 11.44 -3.77 4.39
C ASN A 13 10.64 -3.96 3.09
N THR A 14 9.75 -3.01 2.76
CA THR A 14 8.96 -3.07 1.53
C THR A 14 9.83 -3.16 0.29
N GLU A 15 10.85 -2.31 0.19
CA GLU A 15 11.71 -2.27 -1.00
C GLU A 15 12.43 -3.60 -1.20
N GLU A 16 12.98 -4.17 -0.14
CA GLU A 16 13.65 -5.45 -0.20
C GLU A 16 12.69 -6.56 -0.67
N ALA A 17 11.50 -6.61 -0.09
CA ALA A 17 10.49 -7.60 -0.46
C ALA A 17 10.07 -7.44 -1.92
N PHE A 18 9.85 -6.20 -2.38
CA PHE A 18 9.40 -5.95 -3.75
C PHE A 18 10.49 -6.17 -4.79
N ASN A 19 11.75 -5.94 -4.45
CA ASN A 19 12.86 -6.31 -5.35
C ASN A 19 12.89 -7.82 -5.53
N PHE A 20 12.60 -8.57 -4.48
CA PHE A 20 12.48 -10.02 -4.57
C PHE A 20 11.30 -10.42 -5.46
N TYR A 21 10.12 -9.84 -5.27
CA TYR A 21 8.96 -10.14 -6.10
C TYR A 21 9.21 -9.80 -7.57
N LYS A 22 9.85 -8.68 -7.84
CA LYS A 22 10.20 -8.30 -9.20
C LYS A 22 11.15 -9.32 -9.83
N SER A 23 12.08 -9.87 -9.05
CA SER A 23 13.02 -10.88 -9.56
C SER A 23 12.31 -12.19 -9.94
N VAL A 24 11.18 -12.48 -9.29
CA VAL A 24 10.40 -13.70 -9.56
C VAL A 24 9.39 -13.49 -10.69
N PHE A 25 8.64 -12.40 -10.63
CA PHE A 25 7.55 -12.15 -11.58
C PHE A 25 7.96 -11.33 -12.80
N GLY A 26 9.09 -10.64 -12.75
CA GLY A 26 9.55 -9.77 -13.82
C GLY A 26 8.82 -8.44 -13.82
N GLY A 27 8.94 -7.70 -14.93
CA GLY A 27 8.29 -6.41 -15.08
C GLY A 27 9.06 -5.26 -14.45
N GLU A 28 8.41 -4.12 -14.39
CA GLU A 28 8.96 -2.90 -13.82
C GLU A 28 7.97 -2.28 -12.84
N PHE A 29 8.50 -1.59 -11.82
CA PHE A 29 7.63 -0.86 -10.91
C PHE A 29 6.91 0.25 -11.67
N GLU A 30 5.60 0.34 -11.48
CA GLU A 30 4.80 1.41 -12.05
C GLU A 30 5.01 2.71 -11.29
N LYS A 31 5.15 2.60 -9.96
CA LYS A 31 5.26 3.77 -9.11
C LYS A 31 6.05 3.41 -7.85
N ILE A 32 6.94 4.31 -7.45
CA ILE A 32 7.64 4.23 -6.16
C ILE A 32 7.63 5.62 -5.56
N VAL A 33 7.03 5.75 -4.37
CA VAL A 33 7.02 6.99 -3.62
C VAL A 33 7.63 6.74 -2.26
N ARG A 34 8.65 7.51 -1.90
CA ARG A 34 9.29 7.43 -0.59
C ARG A 34 8.73 8.54 0.30
N PHE A 35 8.84 8.40 1.60
CA PHE A 35 8.36 9.45 2.50
C PHE A 35 9.04 10.78 2.24
N LYS A 36 10.32 10.78 1.92
CA LYS A 36 11.05 12.04 1.60
C LYS A 36 10.47 12.78 0.40
N ASP A 37 9.78 12.09 -0.50
CA ASP A 37 9.17 12.71 -1.68
C ASP A 37 7.99 13.59 -1.31
N LEU A 38 7.44 13.41 -0.11
CA LEU A 38 6.33 14.20 0.41
C LEU A 38 6.77 15.21 1.47
N GLU A 39 8.08 15.25 1.76
CA GLU A 39 8.58 16.16 2.78
C GLU A 39 8.33 17.62 2.40
N SER A 40 7.82 18.39 3.37
CA SER A 40 7.61 19.83 3.22
C SER A 40 7.72 20.46 4.61
N SER A 41 7.68 21.81 4.65
CA SER A 41 7.69 22.52 5.93
C SER A 41 6.47 22.18 6.79
N GLU A 42 5.38 21.77 6.16
CA GLU A 42 4.15 21.36 6.87
C GLU A 42 4.17 19.89 7.25
N PHE A 43 4.93 19.07 6.54
CA PHE A 43 5.04 17.64 6.79
C PHE A 43 6.51 17.22 6.84
N PRO A 44 7.21 17.58 7.93
CA PRO A 44 8.61 17.16 8.06
C PRO A 44 8.68 15.65 8.24
N VAL A 45 9.64 15.02 7.55
CA VAL A 45 9.85 13.58 7.61
C VAL A 45 11.13 13.31 8.39
N PRO A 46 11.07 12.52 9.48
CA PRO A 46 12.29 12.14 10.20
C PRO A 46 13.31 11.48 9.28
N GLU A 47 14.58 11.77 9.45
CA GLU A 47 15.65 11.24 8.60
C GLU A 47 15.59 9.72 8.50
N LYS A 48 15.35 9.03 9.61
CA LYS A 48 15.27 7.56 9.64
C LYS A 48 14.12 6.99 8.83
N GLU A 49 13.12 7.81 8.50
CA GLU A 49 11.96 7.39 7.73
C GLU A 49 12.00 7.86 6.28
N ALA A 50 12.91 8.76 5.95
CA ALA A 50 12.93 9.43 4.64
C ALA A 50 13.02 8.46 3.46
N ASN A 51 13.78 7.39 3.58
CA ASN A 51 13.98 6.43 2.51
C ASN A 51 12.99 5.26 2.52
N LYS A 52 12.13 5.17 3.53
CA LYS A 52 11.10 4.13 3.57
C LYS A 52 10.06 4.36 2.47
N ILE A 53 9.41 3.30 2.07
CA ILE A 53 8.44 3.32 0.98
C ILE A 53 7.08 3.76 1.50
N MET A 54 6.57 4.86 0.98
CA MET A 54 5.21 5.32 1.25
C MET A 54 4.22 4.61 0.34
N HIS A 55 4.62 4.33 -0.89
CA HIS A 55 3.78 3.62 -1.86
C HIS A 55 4.66 2.99 -2.94
N ILE A 56 4.40 1.73 -3.24
CA ILE A 56 5.04 1.03 -4.36
C ILE A 56 4.00 0.17 -5.06
N ALA A 57 4.07 0.11 -6.38
CA ALA A 57 3.16 -0.68 -7.18
C ALA A 57 3.93 -1.49 -8.22
N LEU A 58 3.70 -2.79 -8.24
CA LEU A 58 4.30 -3.71 -9.21
C LEU A 58 3.19 -4.37 -10.02
N PRO A 59 2.99 -3.98 -11.29
CA PRO A 59 2.02 -4.66 -12.14
C PRO A 59 2.46 -6.08 -12.44
N ILE A 60 1.55 -7.03 -12.28
CA ILE A 60 1.77 -8.44 -12.59
C ILE A 60 0.57 -8.91 -13.41
N GLY A 61 0.73 -9.00 -14.74
CA GLY A 61 -0.39 -9.31 -15.62
C GLY A 61 -1.49 -8.26 -15.51
N ASN A 62 -2.71 -8.69 -15.19
CA ASN A 62 -3.86 -7.81 -15.04
C ASN A 62 -4.03 -7.29 -13.61
N ASN A 63 -3.15 -7.69 -12.71
CA ASN A 63 -3.23 -7.29 -11.30
C ASN A 63 -2.05 -6.40 -10.94
N THR A 64 -2.19 -5.67 -9.85
CA THR A 64 -1.09 -4.84 -9.34
C THR A 64 -0.88 -5.15 -7.86
N LEU A 65 0.35 -5.47 -7.50
CA LEU A 65 0.72 -5.68 -6.12
C LEU A 65 1.15 -4.34 -5.54
N ILE A 66 0.51 -3.92 -4.46
CA ILE A 66 0.73 -2.60 -3.85
C ILE A 66 1.18 -2.79 -2.41
N ALA A 67 2.05 -1.91 -1.93
CA ALA A 67 2.51 -1.97 -0.54
C ALA A 67 3.04 -0.63 -0.05
N ASN A 68 3.26 -0.57 1.26
CA ASN A 68 3.96 0.55 1.90
C ASN A 68 4.63 0.09 3.18
N ASP A 69 5.62 0.88 3.61
CA ASP A 69 6.18 0.75 4.96
C ASP A 69 5.30 1.53 5.92
N VAL A 70 5.02 0.97 7.08
CA VAL A 70 4.26 1.66 8.12
C VAL A 70 5.23 2.56 8.90
N PRO A 71 4.92 3.87 9.05
CA PRO A 71 5.77 4.76 9.85
C PRO A 71 5.79 4.34 11.33
N GLU A 72 6.90 4.57 12.00
CA GLU A 72 7.02 4.23 13.43
C GLU A 72 5.94 4.90 14.28
N SER A 73 5.50 6.11 13.87
CA SER A 73 4.47 6.85 14.59
C SER A 73 3.12 6.13 14.64
N MET A 74 2.89 5.22 13.70
CA MET A 74 1.65 4.43 13.64
C MET A 74 1.79 3.07 14.30
N GLY A 75 2.97 2.77 14.85
CA GLY A 75 3.28 1.49 15.45
C GLY A 75 3.53 0.39 14.41
N PRO A 76 4.20 -0.69 14.80
CA PRO A 76 4.49 -1.78 13.88
C PRO A 76 3.25 -2.60 13.54
N VAL A 77 3.23 -3.16 12.33
CA VAL A 77 2.21 -4.15 11.98
C VAL A 77 2.67 -5.52 12.45
N ASN A 78 1.70 -6.36 12.79
CA ASN A 78 1.98 -7.76 13.06
C ASN A 78 2.07 -8.47 11.71
N GLU A 79 3.28 -8.77 11.27
CA GLU A 79 3.50 -9.38 9.96
C GLU A 79 2.90 -10.77 9.82
N ASN A 80 2.44 -11.36 10.91
CA ASN A 80 1.76 -12.65 10.88
C ASN A 80 0.25 -12.54 10.81
N GLU A 81 -0.31 -11.35 10.99
CA GLU A 81 -1.77 -11.18 11.04
C GLU A 81 -2.29 -10.07 10.13
N ASN A 82 -2.00 -8.82 10.44
CA ASN A 82 -2.69 -7.68 9.86
C ASN A 82 -1.93 -6.95 8.73
N ARG A 83 -1.01 -7.62 8.06
CA ARG A 83 -0.17 -6.96 7.06
C ARG A 83 -0.82 -6.81 5.69
N SER A 84 -1.84 -7.59 5.39
CA SER A 84 -2.48 -7.58 4.07
C SER A 84 -3.83 -6.91 4.09
N LYS A 85 -4.08 -6.10 3.06
CA LYS A 85 -5.35 -5.42 2.85
C LYS A 85 -5.78 -5.62 1.41
N ILE A 86 -7.05 -5.35 1.13
CA ILE A 86 -7.55 -5.36 -0.23
C ILE A 86 -7.84 -3.91 -0.62
N SER A 87 -7.18 -3.46 -1.69
CA SER A 87 -7.40 -2.14 -2.24
C SER A 87 -8.45 -2.24 -3.34
N VAL A 88 -9.46 -1.39 -3.28
CA VAL A 88 -10.54 -1.37 -4.27
C VAL A 88 -10.56 0.01 -4.92
N SER A 89 -10.37 0.06 -6.24
CA SER A 89 -10.47 1.29 -7.02
C SER A 89 -11.75 1.24 -7.85
N THR A 90 -12.52 2.32 -7.83
CA THR A 90 -13.80 2.39 -8.52
C THR A 90 -13.82 3.51 -9.54
N GLU A 91 -14.77 3.43 -10.49
CA GLU A 91 -14.92 4.43 -11.54
C GLU A 91 -15.81 5.59 -11.12
N SER A 92 -16.57 5.44 -10.04
CA SER A 92 -17.47 6.49 -9.56
C SER A 92 -17.62 6.45 -8.06
N ARG A 93 -18.03 7.58 -7.49
CA ARG A 93 -18.32 7.67 -6.07
C ARG A 93 -19.51 6.79 -5.67
N ALA A 94 -20.52 6.73 -6.54
CA ALA A 94 -21.69 5.89 -6.28
C ALA A 94 -21.31 4.41 -6.17
N GLU A 95 -20.44 3.95 -7.04
CA GLU A 95 -19.93 2.57 -6.98
C GLU A 95 -19.10 2.36 -5.70
N ALA A 96 -18.25 3.34 -5.34
CA ALA A 96 -17.45 3.25 -4.14
C ALA A 96 -18.34 3.15 -2.89
N ASP A 97 -19.37 3.98 -2.80
CA ASP A 97 -20.28 3.99 -1.67
C ASP A 97 -21.06 2.66 -1.57
N LYS A 98 -21.50 2.13 -2.70
CA LYS A 98 -22.21 0.86 -2.74
C LYS A 98 -21.34 -0.29 -2.26
N ILE A 99 -20.10 -0.35 -2.73
CA ILE A 99 -19.16 -1.42 -2.35
C ILE A 99 -18.78 -1.28 -0.88
N PHE A 100 -18.49 -0.07 -0.43
CA PHE A 100 -18.16 0.18 0.97
C PHE A 100 -19.29 -0.24 1.91
N THR A 101 -20.51 0.16 1.58
CA THR A 101 -21.69 -0.21 2.37
C THR A 101 -21.86 -1.73 2.42
N GLY A 102 -21.70 -2.41 1.28
CA GLY A 102 -21.80 -3.86 1.23
C GLY A 102 -20.73 -4.58 2.03
N LEU A 103 -19.49 -4.13 1.92
CA LEU A 103 -18.37 -4.79 2.59
C LEU A 103 -18.31 -4.53 4.09
N THR A 104 -18.89 -3.44 4.56
CA THR A 104 -18.85 -3.12 6.00
C THR A 104 -19.96 -3.78 6.82
N VAL A 105 -20.92 -4.44 6.18
CA VAL A 105 -21.96 -5.19 6.88
C VAL A 105 -21.33 -6.31 7.71
N GLY A 106 -21.52 -6.26 9.02
CA GLY A 106 -20.94 -7.26 9.93
C GLY A 106 -19.47 -7.07 10.23
N GLY A 107 -18.84 -6.03 9.68
CA GLY A 107 -17.43 -5.74 9.88
C GLY A 107 -17.21 -4.53 10.78
N THR A 108 -15.94 -4.14 10.89
CA THR A 108 -15.51 -2.98 11.66
C THR A 108 -14.88 -1.97 10.71
N ILE A 109 -15.25 -0.71 10.82
CA ILE A 109 -14.68 0.37 10.04
C ILE A 109 -13.49 0.93 10.81
N GLU A 110 -12.30 0.95 10.17
CA GLU A 110 -11.08 1.49 10.76
C GLU A 110 -10.90 2.97 10.48
#